data_28187211a6db058f9a9cf100fcd3feed
#
_entry.id   28187211a6db058f9a9cf100fcd3feed
#
_cell.length_a   1.000
_cell.length_b   1.000
_cell.length_c   1.000
_cell.angle_alpha   90.00
_cell.angle_beta   90.00
_cell.angle_gamma   90.00
#
_symmetry.space_group_name_H-M   'P 1'
#
loop_
_entity.id
_entity.type
_entity.pdbx_description
1 polymer ?
#
loop_
_entity_poly.entity_id
_entity_poly.type
_entity_poly.pdbx_seq_one_letter_code
_entity_poly.pdbx_strand_id
1 'polypeptide(L)'
;MTMKLSRNCRWATLTGVLTLVAALTVDLAWGQQPAQATNAKPRVEKDLLGEKEIPADAYYGVQTARALENFQLSGVSINHYPGFVEAWAIVKLAAAQANTDVGAMKKERLEAIEKACLAVLAGKYHDQFLVDWYQGGAGTSTNMNANEVLANVALEETGHKKGEYQFVEPHDDLNMSQSTNDSYPTAIKVAILLRNDKLIAELHLLAESFRAKGDAYIQVVKMGRTEMQDAVPMTVGQEFRAFAASLEGEIQLLREAEKSLYAVNMGATAIGTGINVPKGYPEKCAAHLAKLTRKPIVPASDMLAATWDQQGFVVYSSALKSLAIKLSKISSDLILLTSGPRAGLSEINLPALQPGSSIMPGKVNPVVPEVMNLVAFRVMGNDYVTTLAAHSGQLQLNAYEPIEGLAVLESQHLLYRASILLRTKCVDGITVNEKVLAHYMETTVGIVTALNPVLGYDKSTELAREAYESGKGILEIIREKKILTEAQIKELLDPAKLAGLDKGKDKTD
;
A
#
# COMPACT_ATOMS: atom_id res chain seq x y z
N MET A 1 31.48 65.18 10.34
CA MET A 1 30.79 66.26 9.65
C MET A 1 29.31 66.06 9.86
N THR A 2 28.80 66.89 10.75
CA THR A 2 27.45 66.87 11.33
C THR A 2 26.44 67.51 10.38
N MET A 3 25.27 66.89 10.21
CA MET A 3 24.05 67.67 9.80
C MET A 3 22.82 66.91 10.27
N LYS A 4 22.32 67.36 11.29
CA LYS A 4 21.11 68.08 11.77
C LYS A 4 19.77 67.51 11.20
N LEU A 5 19.01 67.02 12.16
CA LEU A 5 17.55 66.77 12.12
C LEU A 5 16.78 68.08 11.82
N SER A 6 15.69 67.98 11.09
CA SER A 6 14.54 68.87 11.27
C SER A 6 13.25 68.04 11.42
N ARG A 7 12.67 68.24 12.60
CA ARG A 7 11.28 67.83 12.95
C ARG A 7 10.33 68.79 12.21
N ASN A 8 9.27 68.29 11.65
CA ASN A 8 7.98 68.97 11.76
C ASN A 8 6.83 67.95 11.74
N CYS A 9 6.15 67.95 12.81
CA CYS A 9 4.97 67.27 13.21
C CYS A 9 3.75 67.87 12.53
N ARG A 10 2.85 67.06 11.96
CA ARG A 10 1.41 67.42 11.90
C ARG A 10 0.60 66.19 12.18
N TRP A 11 -0.02 66.21 13.32
CA TRP A 11 -1.10 65.34 13.73
C TRP A 11 -2.32 65.61 12.83
N ALA A 12 -2.78 64.63 12.13
CA ALA A 12 -4.13 64.61 11.57
C ALA A 12 -4.84 63.38 12.19
N THR A 13 -5.77 63.72 12.99
CA THR A 13 -6.79 62.87 13.60
C THR A 13 -7.46 62.01 12.54
N LEU A 14 -7.35 60.68 12.65
CA LEU A 14 -8.24 59.73 12.00
C LEU A 14 -9.03 59.02 13.10
N THR A 15 -10.15 59.61 13.45
CA THR A 15 -11.28 58.98 14.07
C THR A 15 -12.05 58.23 12.99
N GLY A 16 -12.32 56.99 13.22
CA GLY A 16 -13.44 56.29 12.59
C GLY A 16 -13.12 55.35 11.46
N VAL A 17 -12.70 54.09 11.76
CA VAL A 17 -13.24 52.86 11.19
C VAL A 17 -12.96 51.74 12.18
N LEU A 18 -13.71 51.67 13.25
CA LEU A 18 -13.96 50.48 14.02
C LEU A 18 -15.25 49.87 13.41
N THR A 19 -15.10 49.08 12.37
CA THR A 19 -16.20 48.31 11.86
C THR A 19 -15.74 46.88 11.76
N LEU A 20 -16.30 46.05 12.63
CA LEU A 20 -16.62 44.63 12.48
C LEU A 20 -15.54 43.77 11.77
N VAL A 21 -14.53 43.35 12.49
CA VAL A 21 -14.02 42.00 12.31
C VAL A 21 -14.94 41.08 13.14
N ALA A 22 -16.11 40.82 12.63
CA ALA A 22 -16.85 39.64 13.03
C ALA A 22 -15.95 38.44 12.66
N ALA A 23 -15.47 37.79 13.69
CA ALA A 23 -14.78 36.52 13.56
C ALA A 23 -15.71 35.54 12.80
N LEU A 24 -15.51 35.42 11.51
CA LEU A 24 -15.91 34.24 10.75
C LEU A 24 -14.94 33.14 11.20
N THR A 25 -15.25 32.53 12.34
CA THR A 25 -14.85 31.14 12.59
C THR A 25 -15.62 30.30 11.58
N VAL A 26 -15.09 30.23 10.36
CA VAL A 26 -15.44 29.13 9.46
C VAL A 26 -14.72 27.95 10.04
N ASP A 27 -15.38 27.22 10.91
CA ASP A 27 -15.07 25.82 11.14
C ASP A 27 -15.24 25.13 9.79
N LEU A 28 -14.12 24.99 9.07
CA LEU A 28 -14.00 24.08 7.96
C LEU A 28 -14.12 22.65 8.56
N ALA A 29 -15.35 22.21 8.76
CA ALA A 29 -15.67 20.81 8.93
C ALA A 29 -15.22 20.10 7.65
N TRP A 30 -14.03 19.51 7.68
CA TRP A 30 -13.52 18.68 6.62
C TRP A 30 -14.36 17.41 6.55
N GLY A 31 -15.25 17.36 5.56
CA GLY A 31 -15.53 16.13 4.85
C GLY A 31 -16.52 15.14 5.46
N GLN A 32 -17.61 15.54 6.06
CA GLN A 32 -18.83 14.73 6.00
C GLN A 32 -19.94 15.59 5.44
N GLN A 33 -20.48 15.23 4.25
CA GLN A 33 -21.78 15.75 3.87
C GLN A 33 -22.75 15.30 4.96
N PRO A 34 -23.48 16.23 5.61
CA PRO A 34 -24.52 15.83 6.53
C PRO A 34 -25.49 14.93 5.75
N ALA A 35 -25.73 13.72 6.26
CA ALA A 35 -26.84 12.90 5.80
C ALA A 35 -28.07 13.80 5.74
N GLN A 36 -28.83 13.72 4.66
CA GLN A 36 -30.06 14.49 4.53
C GLN A 36 -30.91 14.22 5.78
N ALA A 37 -31.17 15.28 6.57
CA ALA A 37 -31.92 15.15 7.80
C ALA A 37 -33.30 14.56 7.48
N THR A 38 -33.50 13.32 7.85
CA THR A 38 -34.81 12.70 7.81
C THR A 38 -35.67 13.37 8.90
N ASN A 39 -36.91 13.68 8.61
CA ASN A 39 -37.88 14.25 9.59
C ASN A 39 -38.26 13.23 10.70
N ALA A 40 -37.59 12.09 10.78
CA ALA A 40 -37.83 11.07 11.79
C ALA A 40 -37.19 11.50 13.13
N LYS A 41 -37.93 11.33 14.23
CA LYS A 41 -37.41 11.63 15.56
C LYS A 41 -36.20 10.73 15.87
N PRO A 42 -35.10 11.29 16.43
CA PRO A 42 -33.96 10.49 16.88
C PRO A 42 -34.42 9.46 17.91
N ARG A 43 -33.76 8.31 17.95
CA ARG A 43 -33.95 7.33 19.03
C ARG A 43 -33.00 7.65 20.18
N VAL A 44 -33.42 7.38 21.40
CA VAL A 44 -32.62 7.55 22.61
C VAL A 44 -32.03 6.19 22.97
N GLU A 45 -30.71 6.13 23.05
CA GLU A 45 -29.97 4.98 23.57
C GLU A 45 -29.21 5.37 24.83
N LYS A 46 -28.86 4.37 25.67
CA LYS A 46 -28.23 4.60 26.96
C LYS A 46 -27.04 3.65 27.15
N ASP A 47 -25.96 4.20 27.69
CA ASP A 47 -24.83 3.43 28.19
C ASP A 47 -24.49 3.82 29.64
N LEU A 48 -23.33 3.39 30.14
CA LEU A 48 -22.86 3.70 31.50
C LEU A 48 -22.72 5.22 31.75
N LEU A 49 -22.46 6.00 30.71
CA LEU A 49 -22.27 7.46 30.78
C LEU A 49 -23.59 8.26 30.67
N GLY A 50 -24.71 7.59 30.44
CA GLY A 50 -26.04 8.20 30.34
C GLY A 50 -26.69 8.09 28.94
N GLU A 51 -27.78 8.82 28.78
CA GLU A 51 -28.56 8.80 27.56
C GLU A 51 -27.94 9.67 26.46
N LYS A 52 -28.19 9.28 25.21
CA LYS A 52 -27.80 10.02 24.02
C LYS A 52 -28.79 9.83 22.89
N GLU A 53 -29.06 10.91 22.16
CA GLU A 53 -29.88 10.89 20.95
C GLU A 53 -29.04 10.36 19.77
N ILE A 54 -29.58 9.40 19.05
CA ILE A 54 -28.99 8.79 17.86
C ILE A 54 -29.90 9.10 16.67
N PRO A 55 -29.38 9.56 15.52
CA PRO A 55 -30.19 9.80 14.33
C PRO A 55 -31.01 8.57 13.97
N ALA A 56 -32.26 8.77 13.60
CA ALA A 56 -33.21 7.67 13.38
C ALA A 56 -32.78 6.71 12.25
N ASP A 57 -32.09 7.23 11.25
CA ASP A 57 -31.57 6.48 10.10
C ASP A 57 -30.24 5.79 10.37
N ALA A 58 -29.48 6.24 11.39
CA ALA A 58 -28.19 5.64 11.73
C ALA A 58 -28.32 4.19 12.21
N TYR A 59 -27.43 3.32 11.78
CA TYR A 59 -27.31 1.94 12.26
C TYR A 59 -26.34 1.81 13.44
N TYR A 60 -25.45 2.78 13.64
CA TYR A 60 -24.62 2.82 14.83
C TYR A 60 -25.43 3.22 16.07
N GLY A 61 -24.89 2.96 17.26
CA GLY A 61 -25.54 3.24 18.54
C GLY A 61 -24.78 4.28 19.37
N VAL A 62 -25.06 4.25 20.69
CA VAL A 62 -24.61 5.26 21.64
C VAL A 62 -23.07 5.34 21.76
N GLN A 63 -22.35 4.23 21.74
CA GLN A 63 -20.89 4.24 21.89
C GLN A 63 -20.20 4.79 20.66
N THR A 64 -20.66 4.43 19.47
CA THR A 64 -20.20 5.05 18.23
C THR A 64 -20.48 6.55 18.20
N ALA A 65 -21.68 6.98 18.59
CA ALA A 65 -22.00 8.40 18.64
C ALA A 65 -21.05 9.19 19.55
N ARG A 66 -20.67 8.62 20.69
CA ARG A 66 -19.62 9.23 21.55
C ARG A 66 -18.25 9.26 20.89
N ALA A 67 -17.86 8.18 20.22
CA ALA A 67 -16.59 8.13 19.50
C ALA A 67 -16.50 9.17 18.39
N LEU A 68 -17.61 9.39 17.66
CA LEU A 68 -17.70 10.42 16.60
C LEU A 68 -17.58 11.85 17.16
N GLU A 69 -17.99 12.07 18.40
CA GLU A 69 -17.79 13.37 19.07
C GLU A 69 -16.36 13.53 19.60
N ASN A 70 -15.77 12.45 20.14
CA ASN A 70 -14.47 12.49 20.79
C ASN A 70 -13.31 12.53 19.79
N PHE A 71 -13.42 11.82 18.66
CA PHE A 71 -12.31 11.59 17.74
C PHE A 71 -12.62 12.10 16.33
N GLN A 72 -12.29 13.35 16.08
CA GLN A 72 -12.40 14.02 14.79
C GLN A 72 -11.03 14.60 14.42
N LEU A 73 -10.09 13.71 14.07
CA LEU A 73 -8.68 14.09 13.92
C LEU A 73 -8.19 14.05 12.48
N SER A 74 -8.34 12.90 11.80
CA SER A 74 -7.78 12.71 10.47
C SER A 74 -8.79 12.98 9.35
N GLY A 75 -10.08 12.88 9.62
CA GLY A 75 -11.14 12.85 8.61
C GLY A 75 -11.15 11.55 7.78
N VAL A 76 -10.34 10.54 8.15
CA VAL A 76 -10.29 9.24 7.51
C VAL A 76 -10.99 8.22 8.40
N SER A 77 -12.20 7.83 8.04
CA SER A 77 -12.97 6.82 8.76
C SER A 77 -12.51 5.40 8.44
N ILE A 78 -12.85 4.46 9.31
CA ILE A 78 -12.43 3.06 9.19
C ILE A 78 -12.96 2.37 7.92
N ASN A 79 -14.02 2.86 7.29
CA ASN A 79 -14.53 2.35 6.02
C ASN A 79 -13.78 2.87 4.79
N HIS A 80 -12.81 3.78 4.97
CA HIS A 80 -12.06 4.38 3.86
C HIS A 80 -11.24 3.34 3.07
N TYR A 81 -10.59 2.41 3.78
CA TYR A 81 -9.80 1.37 3.13
C TYR A 81 -10.64 0.10 2.96
N PRO A 82 -10.79 -0.38 1.70
CA PRO A 82 -11.60 -1.58 1.42
C PRO A 82 -11.06 -2.80 2.16
N GLY A 83 -11.95 -3.70 2.57
CA GLY A 83 -11.61 -4.97 3.22
C GLY A 83 -11.70 -4.93 4.74
N PHE A 84 -11.64 -3.76 5.39
CA PHE A 84 -11.68 -3.70 6.85
C PHE A 84 -13.09 -3.86 7.41
N VAL A 85 -14.10 -3.28 6.77
CA VAL A 85 -15.50 -3.47 7.15
C VAL A 85 -15.94 -4.92 6.91
N GLU A 86 -15.54 -5.50 5.77
CA GLU A 86 -15.78 -6.91 5.47
C GLU A 86 -15.09 -7.84 6.48
N ALA A 87 -13.88 -7.50 6.91
CA ALA A 87 -13.17 -8.27 7.92
C ALA A 87 -13.92 -8.28 9.27
N TRP A 88 -14.50 -7.15 9.67
CA TRP A 88 -15.36 -7.10 10.85
C TRP A 88 -16.58 -7.99 10.73
N ALA A 89 -17.27 -7.98 9.59
CA ALA A 89 -18.39 -8.88 9.36
C ALA A 89 -17.98 -10.36 9.43
N ILE A 90 -16.81 -10.71 8.87
CA ILE A 90 -16.26 -12.08 8.95
C ILE A 90 -15.93 -12.47 10.39
N VAL A 91 -15.28 -11.60 11.15
CA VAL A 91 -14.90 -11.87 12.55
C VAL A 91 -16.15 -12.07 13.43
N LYS A 92 -17.14 -11.19 13.29
CA LYS A 92 -18.39 -11.29 14.06
C LYS A 92 -19.22 -12.52 13.68
N LEU A 93 -19.26 -12.86 12.39
CA LEU A 93 -19.93 -14.09 11.93
C LEU A 93 -19.22 -15.34 12.47
N ALA A 94 -17.89 -15.41 12.38
CA ALA A 94 -17.11 -16.53 12.90
C ALA A 94 -17.28 -16.71 14.41
N ALA A 95 -17.31 -15.61 15.15
CA ALA A 95 -17.54 -15.59 16.60
C ALA A 95 -18.96 -16.09 16.94
N ALA A 96 -19.99 -15.65 16.24
CA ALA A 96 -21.37 -16.09 16.46
C ALA A 96 -21.54 -17.59 16.14
N GLN A 97 -20.96 -18.07 15.03
CA GLN A 97 -20.95 -19.48 14.67
C GLN A 97 -20.24 -20.33 15.74
N ALA A 98 -19.08 -19.89 16.22
CA ALA A 98 -18.33 -20.59 17.26
C ALA A 98 -19.11 -20.63 18.59
N ASN A 99 -19.74 -19.52 19.01
CA ASN A 99 -20.58 -19.47 20.21
C ASN A 99 -21.78 -20.43 20.11
N THR A 100 -22.36 -20.57 18.92
CA THR A 100 -23.44 -21.55 18.67
C THR A 100 -22.91 -22.98 18.74
N ASP A 101 -21.75 -23.25 18.14
CA ASP A 101 -21.15 -24.59 18.17
C ASP A 101 -20.81 -25.07 19.59
N VAL A 102 -20.44 -24.17 20.50
CA VAL A 102 -20.18 -24.50 21.92
C VAL A 102 -21.42 -24.40 22.82
N GLY A 103 -22.57 -24.09 22.24
CA GLY A 103 -23.86 -24.01 22.96
C GLY A 103 -24.07 -22.72 23.79
N ALA A 104 -23.24 -21.71 23.61
CA ALA A 104 -23.36 -20.44 24.31
C ALA A 104 -24.40 -19.49 23.65
N MET A 105 -24.58 -19.59 22.33
CA MET A 105 -25.52 -18.77 21.57
C MET A 105 -26.68 -19.62 21.03
N LYS A 106 -27.89 -19.09 21.09
CA LYS A 106 -29.07 -19.72 20.48
C LYS A 106 -29.04 -19.58 18.96
N LYS A 107 -29.59 -20.57 18.26
CA LYS A 107 -29.59 -20.62 16.80
C LYS A 107 -30.32 -19.44 16.15
N GLU A 108 -31.41 -18.99 16.76
CA GLU A 108 -32.19 -17.84 16.28
C GLU A 108 -31.35 -16.55 16.29
N ARG A 109 -30.45 -16.38 17.29
CA ARG A 109 -29.52 -15.25 17.36
C ARG A 109 -28.46 -15.34 16.25
N LEU A 110 -27.90 -16.53 16.03
CA LEU A 110 -26.96 -16.76 14.94
C LEU A 110 -27.58 -16.41 13.59
N GLU A 111 -28.81 -16.89 13.30
CA GLU A 111 -29.50 -16.62 12.03
C GLU A 111 -29.70 -15.12 11.77
N ALA A 112 -30.01 -14.34 12.81
CA ALA A 112 -30.13 -12.88 12.72
C ALA A 112 -28.78 -12.21 12.43
N ILE A 113 -27.72 -12.59 13.16
CA ILE A 113 -26.36 -12.05 13.01
C ILE A 113 -25.80 -12.43 11.62
N GLU A 114 -26.02 -13.66 11.17
CA GLU A 114 -25.56 -14.12 9.86
C GLU A 114 -26.16 -13.31 8.73
N LYS A 115 -27.47 -13.01 8.76
CA LYS A 115 -28.11 -12.12 7.77
C LYS A 115 -27.45 -10.74 7.74
N ALA A 116 -27.20 -10.14 8.90
CA ALA A 116 -26.53 -8.84 9.01
C ALA A 116 -25.11 -8.88 8.43
N CYS A 117 -24.32 -9.87 8.82
CA CYS A 117 -22.96 -10.03 8.32
C CYS A 117 -22.91 -10.25 6.80
N LEU A 118 -23.81 -11.08 6.26
CA LEU A 118 -23.91 -11.31 4.82
C LEU A 118 -24.34 -10.05 4.06
N ALA A 119 -25.22 -9.20 4.62
CA ALA A 119 -25.57 -7.93 4.01
C ALA A 119 -24.37 -6.97 3.93
N VAL A 120 -23.55 -6.90 5.00
CA VAL A 120 -22.32 -6.11 5.01
C VAL A 120 -21.29 -6.67 4.02
N LEU A 121 -21.11 -8.00 3.94
CA LEU A 121 -20.23 -8.64 2.97
C LEU A 121 -20.69 -8.41 1.51
N ALA A 122 -21.98 -8.20 1.28
CA ALA A 122 -22.54 -7.80 0.00
C ALA A 122 -22.38 -6.29 -0.32
N GLY A 123 -21.68 -5.54 0.51
CA GLY A 123 -21.37 -4.11 0.32
C GLY A 123 -22.41 -3.14 0.86
N LYS A 124 -23.42 -3.61 1.63
CA LYS A 124 -24.39 -2.76 2.26
C LYS A 124 -23.86 -2.20 3.59
N TYR A 125 -24.36 -1.04 4.00
CA TYR A 125 -24.09 -0.41 5.32
C TYR A 125 -22.63 -0.03 5.60
N HIS A 126 -21.72 -0.05 4.60
CA HIS A 126 -20.33 0.36 4.78
C HIS A 126 -20.22 1.82 5.21
N ASP A 127 -21.16 2.66 4.80
CA ASP A 127 -21.30 4.07 5.16
C ASP A 127 -21.68 4.29 6.64
N GLN A 128 -21.93 3.23 7.40
CA GLN A 128 -22.25 3.29 8.83
C GLN A 128 -21.03 3.02 9.74
N PHE A 129 -19.88 2.68 9.15
CA PHE A 129 -18.61 2.44 9.86
C PHE A 129 -17.78 3.73 9.82
N LEU A 130 -18.06 4.66 10.73
CA LEU A 130 -17.70 6.07 10.60
C LEU A 130 -16.61 6.55 11.55
N VAL A 131 -16.18 5.74 12.53
CA VAL A 131 -15.17 6.19 13.51
C VAL A 131 -13.83 6.48 12.83
N ASP A 132 -13.13 7.52 13.32
CA ASP A 132 -11.82 7.89 12.84
C ASP A 132 -10.78 6.80 13.20
N TRP A 133 -9.79 6.59 12.35
CA TRP A 133 -8.67 5.69 12.67
C TRP A 133 -7.85 6.15 13.87
N TYR A 134 -7.73 7.46 14.08
CA TYR A 134 -7.06 8.04 15.25
C TYR A 134 -8.04 8.05 16.43
N GLN A 135 -8.07 6.92 17.15
CA GLN A 135 -8.92 6.69 18.30
C GLN A 135 -8.14 6.07 19.44
N GLY A 136 -8.32 6.59 20.67
CA GLY A 136 -7.79 5.96 21.88
C GLY A 136 -8.63 4.74 22.28
N GLY A 137 -8.08 3.89 23.16
CA GLY A 137 -8.79 2.72 23.70
C GLY A 137 -8.62 1.44 22.89
N ALA A 138 -7.47 1.28 22.21
CA ALA A 138 -7.08 0.04 21.53
C ALA A 138 -8.13 -0.50 20.53
N GLY A 139 -8.86 0.42 19.85
CA GLY A 139 -9.87 0.03 18.85
C GLY A 139 -11.27 -0.24 19.40
N THR A 140 -11.56 0.04 20.68
CA THR A 140 -12.89 -0.20 21.25
C THR A 140 -13.99 0.54 20.51
N SER A 141 -13.77 1.79 20.08
CA SER A 141 -14.74 2.54 19.28
C SER A 141 -15.09 1.84 17.98
N THR A 142 -14.12 1.25 17.29
CA THR A 142 -14.34 0.47 16.07
C THR A 142 -15.08 -0.84 16.35
N ASN A 143 -14.68 -1.59 17.37
CA ASN A 143 -15.36 -2.82 17.75
C ASN A 143 -16.83 -2.57 18.08
N MET A 144 -17.11 -1.50 18.84
CA MET A 144 -18.48 -1.14 19.18
C MET A 144 -19.24 -0.60 17.97
N ASN A 145 -18.62 0.15 17.05
CA ASN A 145 -19.25 0.54 15.80
C ASN A 145 -19.68 -0.71 15.00
N ALA A 146 -18.84 -1.72 14.89
CA ALA A 146 -19.22 -2.97 14.24
C ALA A 146 -20.36 -3.70 14.96
N ASN A 147 -20.29 -3.82 16.30
CA ASN A 147 -21.33 -4.47 17.10
C ASN A 147 -22.68 -3.76 16.96
N GLU A 148 -22.71 -2.45 17.10
CA GLU A 148 -23.94 -1.64 17.06
C GLU A 148 -24.58 -1.67 15.66
N VAL A 149 -23.77 -1.51 14.61
CA VAL A 149 -24.25 -1.57 13.21
C VAL A 149 -24.82 -2.95 12.92
N LEU A 150 -24.08 -4.02 13.20
CA LEU A 150 -24.53 -5.39 12.92
C LEU A 150 -25.75 -5.77 13.76
N ALA A 151 -25.85 -5.32 15.03
CA ALA A 151 -27.04 -5.54 15.85
C ALA A 151 -28.28 -4.88 15.24
N ASN A 152 -28.17 -3.60 14.85
CA ASN A 152 -29.30 -2.88 14.25
C ASN A 152 -29.70 -3.42 12.87
N VAL A 153 -28.74 -3.87 12.07
CA VAL A 153 -29.04 -4.57 10.80
C VAL A 153 -29.75 -5.90 11.08
N ALA A 154 -29.27 -6.69 12.06
CA ALA A 154 -29.90 -7.96 12.44
C ALA A 154 -31.34 -7.76 12.95
N LEU A 155 -31.59 -6.71 13.70
CA LEU A 155 -32.93 -6.34 14.16
C LEU A 155 -33.85 -6.07 12.97
N GLU A 156 -33.47 -5.23 12.03
CA GLU A 156 -34.30 -4.93 10.87
C GLU A 156 -34.54 -6.13 9.95
N GLU A 157 -33.47 -6.94 9.70
CA GLU A 157 -33.57 -8.17 8.89
C GLU A 157 -34.50 -9.25 9.52
N THR A 158 -34.80 -9.10 10.81
CA THR A 158 -35.72 -9.98 11.55
C THR A 158 -37.06 -9.33 11.90
N GLY A 159 -37.34 -8.13 11.36
CA GLY A 159 -38.64 -7.44 11.51
C GLY A 159 -38.77 -6.60 12.78
N HIS A 160 -37.67 -6.30 13.43
CA HIS A 160 -37.61 -5.44 14.61
C HIS A 160 -37.13 -4.02 14.24
N LYS A 161 -37.23 -3.08 15.19
CA LYS A 161 -36.72 -1.72 15.01
C LYS A 161 -35.32 -1.59 15.57
N LYS A 162 -34.54 -0.67 15.01
CA LYS A 162 -33.26 -0.29 15.55
C LYS A 162 -33.36 0.11 17.01
N GLY A 163 -32.44 -0.35 17.86
CA GLY A 163 -32.45 -0.12 19.30
C GLY A 163 -33.30 -1.09 20.11
N GLU A 164 -34.05 -2.02 19.50
CA GLU A 164 -34.79 -3.08 20.23
C GLU A 164 -33.86 -4.20 20.68
N TYR A 165 -32.81 -3.84 21.43
CA TYR A 165 -31.67 -4.71 21.82
C TYR A 165 -32.04 -5.93 22.68
N GLN A 166 -33.30 -6.04 23.18
CA GLN A 166 -33.81 -7.27 23.79
C GLN A 166 -33.84 -8.47 22.81
N PHE A 167 -33.84 -8.20 21.51
CA PHE A 167 -33.84 -9.25 20.49
C PHE A 167 -32.45 -9.58 19.93
N VAL A 168 -31.61 -8.57 19.67
CA VAL A 168 -30.19 -8.73 19.33
C VAL A 168 -29.41 -7.57 19.95
N GLU A 169 -28.43 -7.89 20.80
CA GLU A 169 -27.75 -6.91 21.64
C GLU A 169 -26.26 -6.77 21.23
N PRO A 170 -25.72 -5.55 21.15
CA PRO A 170 -24.32 -5.31 20.75
C PRO A 170 -23.26 -5.96 21.65
N HIS A 171 -23.46 -6.01 22.97
CA HIS A 171 -22.52 -6.62 23.92
C HIS A 171 -22.76 -8.10 24.12
N ASP A 172 -23.98 -8.49 24.50
CA ASP A 172 -24.28 -9.85 24.92
C ASP A 172 -24.36 -10.83 23.75
N ASP A 173 -24.73 -10.36 22.53
CA ASP A 173 -24.81 -11.22 21.35
C ASP A 173 -23.60 -10.99 20.41
N LEU A 174 -23.36 -9.75 19.92
CA LEU A 174 -22.33 -9.46 18.92
C LEU A 174 -20.90 -9.53 19.48
N ASN A 175 -20.74 -9.25 20.78
CA ASN A 175 -19.43 -9.31 21.44
C ASN A 175 -19.26 -10.54 22.36
N MET A 176 -20.20 -11.50 22.31
CA MET A 176 -20.15 -12.72 23.12
C MET A 176 -18.82 -13.45 22.99
N SER A 177 -18.20 -13.83 24.11
CA SER A 177 -16.90 -14.51 24.20
C SER A 177 -15.73 -13.72 23.61
N GLN A 178 -15.84 -12.41 23.46
CA GLN A 178 -14.84 -11.53 22.85
C GLN A 178 -14.45 -10.39 23.81
N SER A 179 -13.27 -9.82 23.52
CA SER A 179 -12.89 -8.46 23.87
C SER A 179 -12.50 -7.72 22.61
N THR A 180 -12.46 -6.40 22.65
CA THR A 180 -11.78 -5.63 21.60
C THR A 180 -10.35 -6.13 21.40
N ASN A 181 -9.68 -6.52 22.49
CA ASN A 181 -8.28 -6.92 22.52
C ASN A 181 -7.97 -8.20 21.73
N ASP A 182 -8.97 -9.00 21.39
CA ASP A 182 -8.83 -10.17 20.51
C ASP A 182 -9.51 -9.98 19.16
N SER A 183 -10.67 -9.34 19.10
CA SER A 183 -11.43 -9.15 17.85
C SER A 183 -10.80 -8.06 16.94
N TYR A 184 -10.22 -7.00 17.52
CA TYR A 184 -9.65 -5.91 16.74
C TYR A 184 -8.40 -6.32 15.94
N PRO A 185 -7.33 -6.87 16.58
CA PRO A 185 -6.16 -7.34 15.84
C PRO A 185 -6.53 -8.46 14.84
N THR A 186 -7.50 -9.32 15.20
CA THR A 186 -7.99 -10.35 14.28
C THR A 186 -8.65 -9.74 13.05
N ALA A 187 -9.46 -8.67 13.21
CA ALA A 187 -10.08 -7.97 12.08
C ALA A 187 -9.04 -7.32 11.16
N ILE A 188 -7.98 -6.70 11.72
CA ILE A 188 -6.87 -6.15 10.93
C ILE A 188 -6.17 -7.28 10.16
N LYS A 189 -5.81 -8.40 10.80
CA LYS A 189 -5.18 -9.56 10.16
C LYS A 189 -6.04 -10.09 9.02
N VAL A 190 -7.33 -10.28 9.24
CA VAL A 190 -8.28 -10.74 8.20
C VAL A 190 -8.34 -9.74 7.04
N ALA A 191 -8.43 -8.44 7.30
CA ALA A 191 -8.45 -7.42 6.25
C ALA A 191 -7.19 -7.46 5.38
N ILE A 192 -6.01 -7.58 6.01
CA ILE A 192 -4.73 -7.70 5.30
C ILE A 192 -4.72 -8.95 4.42
N LEU A 193 -5.12 -10.10 4.95
CA LEU A 193 -5.14 -11.38 4.24
C LEU A 193 -6.04 -11.35 3.01
N LEU A 194 -7.25 -10.80 3.12
CA LEU A 194 -8.22 -10.66 2.02
C LEU A 194 -7.68 -9.77 0.88
N ARG A 195 -6.86 -8.79 1.22
CA ARG A 195 -6.32 -7.83 0.25
C ARG A 195 -4.98 -8.27 -0.33
N ASN A 196 -4.21 -9.09 0.41
CA ASN A 196 -2.90 -9.56 -0.06
C ASN A 196 -3.01 -10.35 -1.37
N ASP A 197 -4.03 -11.18 -1.51
CA ASP A 197 -4.25 -11.93 -2.76
C ASP A 197 -4.47 -11.00 -3.97
N LYS A 198 -5.17 -9.88 -3.77
CA LYS A 198 -5.38 -8.88 -4.83
C LYS A 198 -4.09 -8.14 -5.21
N LEU A 199 -3.29 -7.78 -4.21
CA LEU A 199 -1.98 -7.17 -4.43
C LEU A 199 -1.05 -8.12 -5.18
N ILE A 200 -0.93 -9.36 -4.72
CA ILE A 200 -0.11 -10.39 -5.37
C ILE A 200 -0.55 -10.65 -6.81
N ALA A 201 -1.86 -10.75 -7.07
CA ALA A 201 -2.37 -10.93 -8.43
C ALA A 201 -1.97 -9.77 -9.35
N GLU A 202 -2.08 -8.53 -8.89
CA GLU A 202 -1.66 -7.36 -9.68
C GLU A 202 -0.14 -7.32 -9.90
N LEU A 203 0.65 -7.69 -8.90
CA LEU A 203 2.12 -7.77 -9.05
C LEU A 203 2.54 -8.82 -10.07
N HIS A 204 1.83 -9.95 -10.17
CA HIS A 204 2.04 -10.93 -11.25
C HIS A 204 1.78 -10.31 -12.63
N LEU A 205 0.67 -9.57 -12.79
CA LEU A 205 0.35 -8.90 -14.05
C LEU A 205 1.42 -7.84 -14.40
N LEU A 206 1.91 -7.09 -13.41
CA LEU A 206 2.99 -6.12 -13.62
C LEU A 206 4.31 -6.81 -14.02
N ALA A 207 4.66 -7.92 -13.38
CA ALA A 207 5.84 -8.71 -13.74
C ALA A 207 5.73 -9.28 -15.16
N GLU A 208 4.56 -9.78 -15.55
CA GLU A 208 4.27 -10.24 -16.92
C GLU A 208 4.40 -9.12 -17.93
N SER A 209 3.93 -7.91 -17.62
CA SER A 209 4.06 -6.73 -18.47
C SER A 209 5.53 -6.37 -18.71
N PHE A 210 6.36 -6.35 -17.66
CA PHE A 210 7.81 -6.18 -17.80
C PHE A 210 8.44 -7.31 -18.61
N ARG A 211 8.05 -8.56 -18.41
CA ARG A 211 8.57 -9.71 -19.16
C ARG A 211 8.22 -9.59 -20.65
N ALA A 212 7.00 -9.21 -20.98
CA ALA A 212 6.57 -8.97 -22.37
C ALA A 212 7.41 -7.90 -23.05
N LYS A 213 7.72 -6.78 -22.35
CA LYS A 213 8.68 -5.78 -22.86
C LYS A 213 10.08 -6.36 -23.02
N GLY A 214 10.52 -7.17 -22.06
CA GLY A 214 11.79 -7.88 -22.13
C GLY A 214 11.91 -8.78 -23.38
N ASP A 215 10.85 -9.49 -23.69
CA ASP A 215 10.79 -10.38 -24.87
C ASP A 215 10.76 -9.57 -26.17
N ALA A 216 9.99 -8.49 -26.23
CA ALA A 216 9.88 -7.62 -27.41
C ALA A 216 11.23 -6.96 -27.79
N TYR A 217 12.06 -6.63 -26.80
CA TYR A 217 13.31 -5.89 -27.00
C TYR A 217 14.56 -6.72 -26.66
N ILE A 218 14.48 -8.04 -26.69
CA ILE A 218 15.59 -8.92 -26.33
C ILE A 218 16.79 -8.78 -27.30
N GLN A 219 16.55 -8.37 -28.53
CA GLN A 219 17.59 -8.17 -29.56
C GLN A 219 18.13 -6.73 -29.61
N VAL A 220 17.59 -5.81 -28.81
CA VAL A 220 18.00 -4.41 -28.83
C VAL A 220 19.17 -4.19 -27.87
N VAL A 221 20.34 -3.99 -28.42
CA VAL A 221 21.60 -3.77 -27.66
C VAL A 221 21.61 -2.36 -27.07
N LYS A 222 22.09 -2.25 -25.86
CA LYS A 222 22.35 -0.99 -25.15
C LYS A 222 23.64 -1.07 -24.34
N MET A 223 24.15 0.11 -23.92
CA MET A 223 25.21 0.18 -22.93
C MET A 223 24.63 0.07 -21.52
N GLY A 224 25.03 -0.95 -20.77
CA GLY A 224 24.77 -1.05 -19.33
C GLY A 224 25.62 -0.06 -18.55
N ARG A 225 25.09 0.45 -17.44
CA ARG A 225 25.79 1.43 -16.59
C ARG A 225 25.90 0.93 -15.15
N THR A 226 27.05 1.21 -14.54
CA THR A 226 27.27 1.11 -13.10
C THR A 226 27.75 2.46 -12.59
N GLU A 227 27.21 2.91 -11.43
CA GLU A 227 27.54 4.24 -10.89
C GLU A 227 27.32 5.39 -11.90
N MET A 228 26.36 5.22 -12.81
CA MET A 228 26.06 6.13 -13.94
C MET A 228 27.15 6.22 -15.03
N GLN A 229 28.18 5.39 -14.97
CA GLN A 229 29.24 5.33 -15.99
C GLN A 229 29.00 4.14 -16.92
N ASP A 230 29.47 4.27 -18.18
CA ASP A 230 29.43 3.19 -19.17
C ASP A 230 30.18 1.97 -18.63
N ALA A 231 29.51 0.82 -18.67
CA ALA A 231 30.09 -0.42 -18.15
C ALA A 231 30.29 -1.44 -19.28
N VAL A 232 29.30 -2.26 -19.57
CA VAL A 232 29.39 -3.31 -20.60
C VAL A 232 28.09 -3.35 -21.42
N PRO A 233 28.18 -3.86 -22.67
CA PRO A 233 26.98 -4.09 -23.47
C PRO A 233 26.03 -5.08 -22.82
N MET A 234 24.73 -4.80 -22.98
CA MET A 234 23.63 -5.68 -22.61
C MET A 234 22.46 -5.45 -23.58
N THR A 235 21.32 -6.10 -23.37
CA THR A 235 20.12 -5.79 -24.14
C THR A 235 19.06 -5.11 -23.27
N VAL A 236 18.22 -4.27 -23.89
CA VAL A 236 17.04 -3.70 -23.24
C VAL A 236 16.14 -4.82 -22.70
N GLY A 237 16.03 -5.92 -23.43
CA GLY A 237 15.26 -7.08 -22.98
C GLY A 237 15.75 -7.71 -21.69
N GLN A 238 17.07 -7.78 -21.48
CA GLN A 238 17.64 -8.26 -20.22
C GLN A 238 17.28 -7.34 -19.05
N GLU A 239 17.32 -6.03 -19.23
CA GLU A 239 16.96 -5.04 -18.20
C GLU A 239 15.49 -5.20 -17.76
N PHE A 240 14.56 -5.26 -18.70
CA PHE A 240 13.14 -5.44 -18.39
C PHE A 240 12.82 -6.82 -17.77
N ARG A 241 13.47 -7.89 -18.23
CA ARG A 241 13.35 -9.22 -17.60
C ARG A 241 13.90 -9.23 -16.16
N ALA A 242 14.96 -8.48 -15.89
CA ALA A 242 15.49 -8.33 -14.54
C ALA A 242 14.50 -7.59 -13.61
N PHE A 243 13.77 -6.59 -14.11
CA PHE A 243 12.68 -5.96 -13.36
C PHE A 243 11.58 -6.97 -13.03
N ALA A 244 11.15 -7.78 -14.00
CA ALA A 244 10.15 -8.83 -13.78
C ALA A 244 10.61 -9.84 -12.71
N ALA A 245 11.81 -10.37 -12.84
CA ALA A 245 12.36 -11.35 -11.90
C ALA A 245 12.48 -10.78 -10.48
N SER A 246 12.83 -9.50 -10.36
CA SER A 246 12.92 -8.85 -9.05
C SER A 246 11.55 -8.70 -8.37
N LEU A 247 10.47 -8.48 -9.13
CA LEU A 247 9.10 -8.44 -8.61
C LEU A 247 8.61 -9.83 -8.19
N GLU A 248 8.99 -10.89 -8.88
CA GLU A 248 8.67 -12.26 -8.47
C GLU A 248 9.25 -12.60 -7.10
N GLY A 249 10.46 -12.10 -6.79
CA GLY A 249 11.05 -12.21 -5.46
C GLY A 249 10.21 -11.51 -4.38
N GLU A 250 9.68 -10.32 -4.67
CA GLU A 250 8.82 -9.58 -3.73
C GLU A 250 7.46 -10.26 -3.54
N ILE A 251 6.89 -10.88 -4.59
CA ILE A 251 5.67 -11.68 -4.48
C ILE A 251 5.88 -12.85 -3.52
N GLN A 252 7.02 -13.56 -3.65
CA GLN A 252 7.34 -14.65 -2.74
C GLN A 252 7.52 -14.15 -1.30
N LEU A 253 8.19 -13.02 -1.11
CA LEU A 253 8.36 -12.41 0.22
C LEU A 253 7.01 -12.06 0.86
N LEU A 254 6.06 -11.49 0.12
CA LEU A 254 4.72 -11.20 0.61
C LEU A 254 3.95 -12.46 1.02
N ARG A 255 4.08 -13.56 0.25
CA ARG A 255 3.48 -14.86 0.59
C ARG A 255 4.06 -15.45 1.88
N GLU A 256 5.36 -15.32 2.09
CA GLU A 256 5.98 -15.76 3.33
C GLU A 256 5.58 -14.88 4.52
N ALA A 257 5.57 -13.57 4.32
CA ALA A 257 5.20 -12.60 5.37
C ALA A 257 3.75 -12.75 5.83
N GLU A 258 2.80 -13.07 4.93
CA GLU A 258 1.39 -13.26 5.31
C GLU A 258 1.20 -14.40 6.31
N LYS A 259 2.10 -15.40 6.36
CA LYS A 259 2.02 -16.52 7.30
C LYS A 259 2.09 -16.08 8.75
N SER A 260 2.76 -14.96 9.02
CA SER A 260 2.83 -14.37 10.36
C SER A 260 1.48 -13.84 10.88
N LEU A 261 0.49 -13.71 9.99
CA LEU A 261 -0.85 -13.21 10.32
C LEU A 261 -1.88 -14.33 10.55
N TYR A 262 -1.53 -15.61 10.32
CA TYR A 262 -2.48 -16.71 10.43
C TYR A 262 -2.85 -17.06 11.87
N ALA A 263 -1.96 -16.80 12.83
CA ALA A 263 -2.25 -17.01 14.24
C ALA A 263 -3.09 -15.84 14.79
N VAL A 264 -4.28 -16.15 15.32
CA VAL A 264 -5.20 -15.17 15.90
C VAL A 264 -5.45 -15.47 17.38
N ASN A 265 -5.77 -14.43 18.13
CA ASN A 265 -6.00 -14.52 19.58
C ASN A 265 -7.49 -14.51 19.96
N MET A 266 -8.41 -14.86 19.04
CA MET A 266 -9.85 -14.95 19.37
C MET A 266 -10.11 -15.93 20.52
N GLY A 267 -10.79 -15.43 21.55
CA GLY A 267 -10.99 -16.14 22.82
C GLY A 267 -9.96 -15.82 23.88
N ALA A 268 -8.95 -15.01 23.58
CA ALA A 268 -8.00 -14.48 24.57
C ALA A 268 -8.69 -13.56 25.58
N THR A 269 -9.74 -12.87 25.14
CA THR A 269 -10.46 -11.84 25.87
C THR A 269 -9.56 -10.67 26.30
N ALA A 270 -9.61 -10.23 27.54
CA ALA A 270 -8.98 -8.99 27.97
C ALA A 270 -7.45 -9.00 27.88
N ILE A 271 -6.81 -10.09 28.30
CA ILE A 271 -5.33 -10.19 28.44
C ILE A 271 -4.75 -11.54 27.99
N GLY A 272 -5.54 -12.42 27.40
CA GLY A 272 -5.07 -13.74 26.98
C GLY A 272 -5.43 -14.90 27.90
N THR A 273 -6.12 -14.66 29.01
CA THR A 273 -6.50 -15.72 29.99
C THR A 273 -7.78 -16.45 29.60
N GLY A 274 -8.54 -15.98 28.62
CA GLY A 274 -9.80 -16.59 28.20
C GLY A 274 -10.90 -16.54 29.27
N ILE A 275 -10.89 -15.51 30.12
CA ILE A 275 -11.91 -15.37 31.17
C ILE A 275 -13.31 -15.29 30.53
N ASN A 276 -14.26 -16.08 31.07
CA ASN A 276 -15.66 -16.19 30.63
C ASN A 276 -15.83 -16.79 29.21
N VAL A 277 -14.80 -17.39 28.62
CA VAL A 277 -14.89 -18.05 27.31
C VAL A 277 -15.27 -19.51 27.45
N PRO A 278 -16.30 -20.01 26.74
CA PRO A 278 -16.64 -21.41 26.73
C PRO A 278 -15.51 -22.27 26.18
N LYS A 279 -15.36 -23.49 26.74
CA LYS A 279 -14.35 -24.45 26.29
C LYS A 279 -14.55 -24.79 24.81
N GLY A 280 -13.48 -24.70 24.03
CA GLY A 280 -13.46 -25.02 22.61
C GLY A 280 -13.84 -23.85 21.71
N TYR A 281 -14.18 -22.68 22.24
CA TYR A 281 -14.51 -21.51 21.45
C TYR A 281 -13.34 -21.01 20.58
N PRO A 282 -12.08 -20.88 21.09
CA PRO A 282 -10.96 -20.40 20.25
C PRO A 282 -10.73 -21.24 19.02
N GLU A 283 -10.73 -22.57 19.15
CA GLU A 283 -10.53 -23.53 18.06
C GLU A 283 -11.68 -23.44 17.03
N LYS A 284 -12.91 -23.35 17.50
CA LYS A 284 -14.10 -23.21 16.64
C LYS A 284 -14.10 -21.89 15.89
N CYS A 285 -13.81 -20.79 16.58
CA CYS A 285 -13.74 -19.45 15.96
C CYS A 285 -12.66 -19.39 14.89
N ALA A 286 -11.45 -19.89 15.16
CA ALA A 286 -10.38 -19.95 14.17
C ALA A 286 -10.75 -20.83 12.98
N ALA A 287 -11.43 -21.98 13.20
CA ALA A 287 -11.90 -22.85 12.11
C ALA A 287 -12.95 -22.16 11.22
N HIS A 288 -13.89 -21.39 11.81
CA HIS A 288 -14.85 -20.60 11.05
C HIS A 288 -14.15 -19.46 10.28
N LEU A 289 -13.19 -18.74 10.89
CA LEU A 289 -12.38 -17.75 10.21
C LEU A 289 -11.62 -18.35 9.03
N ALA A 290 -11.00 -19.51 9.21
CA ALA A 290 -10.29 -20.20 8.13
C ALA A 290 -11.23 -20.57 6.97
N LYS A 291 -12.44 -21.05 7.26
CA LYS A 291 -13.45 -21.37 6.25
C LYS A 291 -13.93 -20.13 5.50
N LEU A 292 -14.24 -19.05 6.21
CA LEU A 292 -14.78 -17.82 5.63
C LEU A 292 -13.74 -17.08 4.79
N THR A 293 -12.48 -17.07 5.21
CA THR A 293 -11.38 -16.37 4.52
C THR A 293 -10.67 -17.23 3.49
N ARG A 294 -10.81 -18.56 3.56
CA ARG A 294 -10.01 -19.54 2.81
C ARG A 294 -8.50 -19.42 3.09
N LYS A 295 -8.14 -18.96 4.29
CA LYS A 295 -6.76 -18.85 4.76
C LYS A 295 -6.56 -19.82 5.94
N PRO A 296 -5.37 -20.39 6.16
CA PRO A 296 -5.10 -21.36 7.21
C PRO A 296 -4.98 -20.70 8.59
N ILE A 297 -6.04 -20.01 9.01
CA ILE A 297 -6.09 -19.32 10.30
C ILE A 297 -6.18 -20.35 11.41
N VAL A 298 -5.38 -20.15 12.46
CA VAL A 298 -5.27 -21.03 13.63
C VAL A 298 -5.30 -20.20 14.92
N PRO A 299 -5.69 -20.81 16.05
CA PRO A 299 -5.52 -20.14 17.35
C PRO A 299 -4.03 -19.92 17.63
N ALA A 300 -3.68 -18.81 18.26
CA ALA A 300 -2.32 -18.59 18.73
C ALA A 300 -1.91 -19.64 19.75
N SER A 301 -0.65 -20.06 19.72
CA SER A 301 -0.12 -21.07 20.68
C SER A 301 -0.04 -20.55 22.12
N ASP A 302 0.15 -19.26 22.28
CA ASP A 302 0.11 -18.55 23.57
C ASP A 302 -0.77 -17.30 23.40
N MET A 303 -1.93 -17.32 24.05
CA MET A 303 -2.92 -16.24 23.94
C MET A 303 -2.49 -14.98 24.70
N LEU A 304 -1.68 -15.11 25.77
CA LEU A 304 -1.15 -13.95 26.50
C LEU A 304 -0.16 -13.19 25.64
N ALA A 305 0.80 -13.90 25.03
CA ALA A 305 1.76 -13.31 24.11
C ALA A 305 1.04 -12.66 22.90
N ALA A 306 0.09 -13.38 22.30
CA ALA A 306 -0.63 -12.91 21.10
C ALA A 306 -1.54 -11.69 21.34
N THR A 307 -1.77 -11.30 22.61
CA THR A 307 -2.58 -10.12 22.94
C THR A 307 -1.76 -8.83 22.96
N TRP A 308 -0.44 -8.90 23.13
CA TRP A 308 0.42 -7.71 23.11
C TRP A 308 1.49 -7.73 22.02
N ASP A 309 1.84 -8.89 21.47
CA ASP A 309 2.89 -9.02 20.47
C ASP A 309 2.38 -8.66 19.06
N GLN A 310 2.99 -7.66 18.45
CA GLN A 310 2.65 -7.14 17.14
C GLN A 310 3.59 -7.64 16.02
N GLN A 311 4.37 -8.70 16.28
CA GLN A 311 5.35 -9.25 15.33
C GLN A 311 4.74 -9.48 13.94
N GLY A 312 3.51 -10.00 13.85
CA GLY A 312 2.84 -10.26 12.58
C GLY A 312 2.69 -9.02 11.71
N PHE A 313 2.31 -7.89 12.30
CA PHE A 313 2.18 -6.62 11.58
C PHE A 313 3.53 -6.04 11.18
N VAL A 314 4.54 -6.14 12.05
CA VAL A 314 5.92 -5.68 11.75
C VAL A 314 6.51 -6.46 10.58
N VAL A 315 6.39 -7.78 10.57
CA VAL A 315 6.90 -8.65 9.49
C VAL A 315 6.21 -8.31 8.16
N TYR A 316 4.88 -8.21 8.16
CA TYR A 316 4.14 -7.93 6.94
C TYR A 316 4.39 -6.49 6.42
N SER A 317 4.43 -5.50 7.31
CA SER A 317 4.78 -4.10 6.97
C SER A 317 6.18 -4.01 6.35
N SER A 318 7.16 -4.74 6.90
CA SER A 318 8.52 -4.78 6.34
C SER A 318 8.57 -5.41 4.94
N ALA A 319 7.72 -6.38 4.63
CA ALA A 319 7.58 -6.93 3.27
C ALA A 319 6.97 -5.90 2.30
N LEU A 320 5.95 -5.13 2.73
CA LEU A 320 5.42 -4.02 1.93
C LEU A 320 6.48 -2.94 1.67
N LYS A 321 7.30 -2.61 2.67
CA LYS A 321 8.44 -1.70 2.51
C LYS A 321 9.45 -2.22 1.49
N SER A 322 9.81 -3.50 1.53
CA SER A 322 10.71 -4.13 0.55
C SER A 322 10.19 -3.96 -0.87
N LEU A 323 8.91 -4.29 -1.09
CA LEU A 323 8.24 -4.07 -2.38
C LEU A 323 8.27 -2.59 -2.80
N ALA A 324 8.00 -1.66 -1.89
CA ALA A 324 8.02 -0.22 -2.17
C ALA A 324 9.41 0.25 -2.62
N ILE A 325 10.48 -0.21 -1.96
CA ILE A 325 11.86 0.09 -2.33
C ILE A 325 12.15 -0.42 -3.75
N LYS A 326 11.71 -1.65 -4.08
CA LYS A 326 11.89 -2.25 -5.39
C LYS A 326 11.19 -1.45 -6.48
N LEU A 327 9.90 -1.15 -6.29
CA LEU A 327 9.11 -0.38 -7.25
C LEU A 327 9.64 1.05 -7.42
N SER A 328 10.14 1.67 -6.36
CA SER A 328 10.79 2.99 -6.40
C SER A 328 12.09 2.95 -7.21
N LYS A 329 12.93 1.94 -7.02
CA LYS A 329 14.16 1.76 -7.79
C LYS A 329 13.84 1.60 -9.28
N ILE A 330 12.92 0.72 -9.64
CA ILE A 330 12.50 0.51 -11.03
C ILE A 330 11.95 1.83 -11.63
N SER A 331 11.11 2.53 -10.89
CA SER A 331 10.53 3.81 -11.33
C SER A 331 11.59 4.88 -11.54
N SER A 332 12.59 4.95 -10.69
CA SER A 332 13.71 5.89 -10.82
C SER A 332 14.56 5.59 -12.05
N ASP A 333 14.78 4.32 -12.38
CA ASP A 333 15.43 3.94 -13.63
C ASP A 333 14.59 4.34 -14.85
N LEU A 334 13.29 4.09 -14.84
CA LEU A 334 12.41 4.50 -15.95
C LEU A 334 12.41 6.03 -16.16
N ILE A 335 12.43 6.81 -15.07
CA ILE A 335 12.57 8.28 -15.13
C ILE A 335 13.88 8.66 -15.81
N LEU A 336 14.98 8.03 -15.41
CA LEU A 336 16.30 8.33 -15.93
C LEU A 336 16.42 7.93 -17.40
N LEU A 337 16.00 6.71 -17.77
CA LEU A 337 16.07 6.20 -19.14
C LEU A 337 15.22 7.02 -20.12
N THR A 338 14.11 7.62 -19.69
CA THR A 338 13.25 8.48 -20.51
C THR A 338 13.66 9.95 -20.51
N SER A 339 14.68 10.34 -19.72
CA SER A 339 15.09 11.73 -19.57
C SER A 339 15.48 12.39 -20.91
N GLY A 340 15.16 13.66 -21.06
CA GLY A 340 15.50 14.42 -22.29
C GLY A 340 14.27 15.14 -22.85
N PRO A 341 14.01 15.08 -24.17
CA PRO A 341 14.47 14.11 -25.18
C PRO A 341 15.84 14.43 -25.84
N ARG A 342 16.45 15.57 -25.59
CA ARG A 342 17.71 15.96 -26.25
C ARG A 342 18.89 16.16 -25.29
N ALA A 343 18.61 16.53 -24.05
CA ALA A 343 19.61 16.79 -23.02
C ALA A 343 19.53 15.74 -21.89
N GLY A 344 19.20 14.51 -22.22
CA GLY A 344 19.13 13.38 -21.31
C GLY A 344 19.38 12.08 -22.05
N LEU A 345 19.13 10.92 -21.41
CA LEU A 345 19.44 9.60 -21.97
C LEU A 345 18.54 9.25 -23.16
N SER A 346 17.25 9.52 -23.07
CA SER A 346 16.28 9.28 -24.14
C SER A 346 16.34 7.85 -24.73
N GLU A 347 16.65 6.84 -23.91
CA GLU A 347 16.74 5.44 -24.36
C GLU A 347 15.35 4.82 -24.58
N ILE A 348 14.38 5.26 -23.79
CA ILE A 348 12.97 4.81 -23.88
C ILE A 348 12.02 6.00 -23.94
N ASN A 349 10.79 5.76 -24.38
CA ASN A 349 9.69 6.71 -24.28
C ASN A 349 8.59 6.10 -23.41
N LEU A 350 8.05 6.90 -22.50
CA LEU A 350 6.86 6.58 -21.71
C LEU A 350 5.62 7.20 -22.38
N PRO A 351 4.41 6.66 -22.17
CA PRO A 351 3.18 7.26 -22.66
C PRO A 351 3.00 8.69 -22.16
N ALA A 352 2.66 9.61 -23.07
CA ALA A 352 2.32 10.99 -22.75
C ALA A 352 0.91 11.05 -22.16
N LEU A 353 0.78 11.35 -20.87
CA LEU A 353 -0.50 11.31 -20.16
C LEU A 353 -1.11 12.69 -19.93
N GLN A 354 -0.27 13.71 -19.78
CA GLN A 354 -0.68 15.08 -19.52
C GLN A 354 0.42 16.08 -19.87
N PRO A 355 0.07 17.37 -20.11
CA PRO A 355 1.07 18.42 -20.22
C PRO A 355 1.92 18.50 -18.94
N GLY A 356 3.24 18.58 -19.10
CA GLY A 356 4.20 18.53 -17.99
C GLY A 356 4.60 19.88 -17.43
N SER A 357 4.09 20.99 -17.99
CA SER A 357 4.46 22.34 -17.55
C SER A 357 3.37 23.36 -17.86
N SER A 358 3.19 24.31 -16.95
CA SER A 358 2.29 25.44 -17.14
C SER A 358 2.91 26.57 -18.01
N ILE A 359 4.24 26.56 -18.22
CA ILE A 359 4.97 27.62 -18.94
C ILE A 359 5.82 27.12 -20.11
N MET A 360 6.06 25.78 -20.22
CA MET A 360 6.87 25.18 -21.28
C MET A 360 5.99 24.34 -22.21
N PRO A 361 5.56 24.86 -23.38
CA PRO A 361 4.76 24.09 -24.33
C PRO A 361 5.49 22.84 -24.78
N GLY A 362 4.78 21.70 -24.84
CA GLY A 362 5.32 20.43 -25.31
C GLY A 362 6.16 19.64 -24.31
N LYS A 363 6.38 20.14 -23.10
CA LYS A 363 7.04 19.36 -22.05
C LYS A 363 6.10 18.27 -21.52
N VAL A 364 6.58 17.03 -21.48
CA VAL A 364 5.88 15.87 -20.89
C VAL A 364 6.78 15.27 -19.81
N ASN A 365 6.23 15.08 -18.60
CA ASN A 365 6.97 14.49 -17.49
C ASN A 365 6.61 13.01 -17.30
N PRO A 366 7.50 12.19 -16.68
CA PRO A 366 7.27 10.78 -16.38
C PRO A 366 6.41 10.61 -15.11
N VAL A 367 5.18 11.17 -15.14
CA VAL A 367 4.34 11.35 -13.93
C VAL A 367 3.95 10.04 -13.23
N VAL A 368 3.87 8.92 -13.95
CA VAL A 368 3.52 7.63 -13.34
C VAL A 368 4.66 7.07 -12.50
N PRO A 369 5.90 6.97 -13.00
CA PRO A 369 7.04 6.61 -12.14
C PRO A 369 7.25 7.60 -10.98
N GLU A 370 7.01 8.90 -11.18
CA GLU A 370 7.10 9.89 -10.10
C GLU A 370 6.08 9.60 -8.97
N VAL A 371 4.82 9.32 -9.30
CA VAL A 371 3.82 9.01 -8.27
C VAL A 371 4.10 7.67 -7.59
N MET A 372 4.72 6.70 -8.27
CA MET A 372 5.17 5.47 -7.63
C MET A 372 6.23 5.76 -6.56
N ASN A 373 7.15 6.69 -6.81
CA ASN A 373 8.12 7.12 -5.79
C ASN A 373 7.43 7.79 -4.59
N LEU A 374 6.40 8.62 -4.82
CA LEU A 374 5.62 9.21 -3.72
C LEU A 374 4.93 8.13 -2.86
N VAL A 375 4.33 7.13 -3.50
CA VAL A 375 3.74 5.98 -2.81
C VAL A 375 4.79 5.22 -2.02
N ALA A 376 5.96 4.97 -2.60
CA ALA A 376 7.04 4.26 -1.91
C ALA A 376 7.52 5.01 -0.66
N PHE A 377 7.68 6.33 -0.74
CA PHE A 377 8.06 7.14 0.43
C PHE A 377 7.01 7.07 1.54
N ARG A 378 5.73 7.11 1.18
CA ARG A 378 4.63 6.95 2.16
C ARG A 378 4.67 5.59 2.83
N VAL A 379 4.84 4.51 2.07
CA VAL A 379 4.91 3.13 2.58
C VAL A 379 6.10 2.94 3.51
N MET A 380 7.28 3.48 3.17
CA MET A 380 8.45 3.46 4.06
C MET A 380 8.18 4.20 5.38
N GLY A 381 7.49 5.35 5.32
CA GLY A 381 7.06 6.08 6.50
C GLY A 381 6.06 5.29 7.35
N ASN A 382 5.12 4.61 6.73
CA ASN A 382 4.14 3.77 7.40
C ASN A 382 4.77 2.56 8.11
N ASP A 383 5.81 1.94 7.52
CA ASP A 383 6.56 0.87 8.18
C ASP A 383 7.26 1.38 9.46
N TYR A 384 7.77 2.60 9.42
CA TYR A 384 8.33 3.22 10.62
C TYR A 384 7.25 3.50 11.68
N VAL A 385 6.06 3.96 11.29
CA VAL A 385 4.90 4.12 12.19
C VAL A 385 4.53 2.79 12.82
N THR A 386 4.43 1.71 12.04
CA THR A 386 4.15 0.35 12.53
C THR A 386 5.22 -0.09 13.55
N THR A 387 6.50 0.17 13.28
CA THR A 387 7.60 -0.14 14.21
C THR A 387 7.46 0.60 15.54
N LEU A 388 7.14 1.90 15.51
CA LEU A 388 6.94 2.70 16.71
C LEU A 388 5.73 2.22 17.52
N ALA A 389 4.62 1.92 16.86
CA ALA A 389 3.40 1.45 17.51
C ALA A 389 3.62 0.07 18.16
N ALA A 390 4.25 -0.87 17.45
CA ALA A 390 4.58 -2.19 17.98
C ALA A 390 5.52 -2.11 19.21
N HIS A 391 6.52 -1.23 19.16
CA HIS A 391 7.45 -1.00 20.27
C HIS A 391 6.79 -0.39 21.50
N SER A 392 5.74 0.43 21.32
CA SER A 392 5.18 1.27 22.37
C SER A 392 4.13 0.57 23.25
N GLY A 393 3.72 -0.66 22.91
CA GLY A 393 2.80 -1.47 23.72
C GLY A 393 3.35 -1.74 25.11
N GLN A 394 2.47 -1.74 26.12
CA GLN A 394 2.86 -1.88 27.51
C GLN A 394 2.08 -3.01 28.19
N LEU A 395 2.79 -3.84 28.97
CA LEU A 395 2.24 -4.94 29.73
C LEU A 395 1.47 -5.94 28.81
N GLN A 396 0.20 -6.22 29.08
CA GLN A 396 -0.56 -7.31 28.48
C GLN A 396 -1.37 -6.91 27.25
N LEU A 397 -1.21 -5.67 26.74
CA LEU A 397 -1.93 -5.20 25.55
C LEU A 397 -1.10 -4.16 24.81
N ASN A 398 -1.15 -4.19 23.49
CA ASN A 398 -0.73 -3.04 22.67
C ASN A 398 -1.95 -2.16 22.37
N ALA A 399 -1.96 -0.93 22.89
CA ALA A 399 -3.06 0.02 22.69
C ALA A 399 -2.96 0.80 21.37
N TYR A 400 -1.90 0.60 20.57
CA TYR A 400 -1.61 1.37 19.36
C TYR A 400 -1.97 0.63 18.07
N GLU A 401 -2.66 -0.50 18.14
CA GLU A 401 -3.17 -1.26 16.99
C GLU A 401 -3.97 -0.43 15.96
N PRO A 402 -4.75 0.60 16.34
CA PRO A 402 -5.44 1.42 15.36
C PRO A 402 -4.50 2.09 14.34
N ILE A 403 -3.37 2.64 14.77
CA ILE A 403 -2.41 3.25 13.85
C ILE A 403 -1.61 2.21 13.08
N GLU A 404 -1.37 1.03 13.61
CA GLU A 404 -0.78 -0.09 12.87
C GLU A 404 -1.70 -0.57 11.75
N GLY A 405 -2.98 -0.77 12.05
CA GLY A 405 -4.00 -1.14 11.07
C GLY A 405 -4.09 -0.13 9.95
N LEU A 406 -4.16 1.17 10.29
CA LEU A 406 -4.15 2.25 9.29
C LEU A 406 -2.91 2.19 8.40
N ALA A 407 -1.71 2.15 9.00
CA ALA A 407 -0.45 2.21 8.28
C ALA A 407 -0.29 1.04 7.31
N VAL A 408 -0.63 -0.17 7.72
CA VAL A 408 -0.50 -1.38 6.89
C VAL A 408 -1.55 -1.41 5.79
N LEU A 409 -2.83 -1.11 6.08
CA LEU A 409 -3.91 -1.13 5.09
C LEU A 409 -3.77 0.00 4.06
N GLU A 410 -3.34 1.20 4.48
CA GLU A 410 -3.00 2.29 3.56
C GLU A 410 -1.87 1.88 2.63
N SER A 411 -0.78 1.33 3.17
CA SER A 411 0.39 0.90 2.39
C SER A 411 0.01 -0.15 1.35
N GLN A 412 -0.76 -1.15 1.75
CA GLN A 412 -1.25 -2.21 0.87
C GLN A 412 -2.19 -1.66 -0.22
N HIS A 413 -3.08 -0.74 0.13
CA HIS A 413 -3.98 -0.08 -0.83
C HIS A 413 -3.21 0.76 -1.85
N LEU A 414 -2.28 1.59 -1.38
CA LEU A 414 -1.48 2.45 -2.24
C LEU A 414 -0.62 1.64 -3.21
N LEU A 415 0.08 0.60 -2.73
CA LEU A 415 0.89 -0.28 -3.57
C LEU A 415 0.05 -1.00 -4.62
N TYR A 416 -1.13 -1.52 -4.25
CA TYR A 416 -2.05 -2.15 -5.20
C TYR A 416 -2.47 -1.19 -6.31
N ARG A 417 -2.95 0.01 -5.96
CA ARG A 417 -3.41 1.02 -6.93
C ARG A 417 -2.29 1.54 -7.81
N ALA A 418 -1.13 1.80 -7.21
CA ALA A 418 0.04 2.30 -7.94
C ALA A 418 0.62 1.23 -8.89
N SER A 419 0.58 -0.06 -8.53
CA SER A 419 0.99 -1.14 -9.42
C SER A 419 0.10 -1.24 -10.67
N ILE A 420 -1.22 -1.12 -10.52
CA ILE A 420 -2.16 -1.03 -11.65
C ILE A 420 -1.80 0.16 -12.55
N LEU A 421 -1.58 1.33 -11.94
CA LEU A 421 -1.25 2.55 -12.66
C LEU A 421 0.08 2.41 -13.42
N LEU A 422 1.13 1.91 -12.75
CA LEU A 422 2.44 1.68 -13.34
C LEU A 422 2.35 0.72 -14.54
N ARG A 423 1.63 -0.39 -14.40
CA ARG A 423 1.43 -1.34 -15.48
C ARG A 423 0.68 -0.70 -16.65
N THR A 424 -0.56 -0.25 -16.42
CA THR A 424 -1.49 0.10 -17.51
C THR A 424 -1.21 1.45 -18.17
N LYS A 425 -0.61 2.40 -17.43
CA LYS A 425 -0.36 3.76 -17.90
C LYS A 425 1.11 4.07 -18.18
N CYS A 426 2.00 3.14 -17.85
CA CYS A 426 3.42 3.30 -18.10
C CYS A 426 4.01 2.10 -18.84
N VAL A 427 4.18 0.95 -18.18
CA VAL A 427 4.94 -0.20 -18.72
C VAL A 427 4.38 -0.73 -20.03
N ASP A 428 3.05 -0.93 -20.11
CA ASP A 428 2.40 -1.46 -21.32
C ASP A 428 2.63 -0.60 -22.55
N GLY A 429 2.84 0.71 -22.37
CA GLY A 429 3.04 1.67 -23.46
C GLY A 429 4.50 2.07 -23.72
N ILE A 430 5.48 1.48 -23.03
CA ILE A 430 6.90 1.79 -23.26
C ILE A 430 7.32 1.42 -24.68
N THR A 431 8.05 2.35 -25.34
CA THR A 431 8.76 2.13 -26.60
C THR A 431 10.25 2.44 -26.42
N VAL A 432 11.09 1.91 -27.30
CA VAL A 432 12.55 2.03 -27.23
C VAL A 432 13.06 2.91 -28.37
N ASN A 433 14.01 3.78 -28.10
CA ASN A 433 14.69 4.64 -29.08
C ASN A 433 15.93 3.95 -29.63
N GLU A 434 15.76 2.94 -30.50
CA GLU A 434 16.86 2.10 -31.03
C GLU A 434 17.97 2.93 -31.69
N LYS A 435 17.65 4.04 -32.36
CA LYS A 435 18.66 4.94 -32.97
C LYS A 435 19.55 5.61 -31.92
N VAL A 436 18.98 5.99 -30.79
CA VAL A 436 19.75 6.58 -29.67
C VAL A 436 20.66 5.53 -29.07
N LEU A 437 20.16 4.32 -28.85
CA LEU A 437 20.95 3.22 -28.32
C LEU A 437 22.08 2.81 -29.26
N ALA A 438 21.83 2.72 -30.56
CA ALA A 438 22.85 2.44 -31.56
C ALA A 438 23.95 3.51 -31.57
N HIS A 439 23.59 4.79 -31.48
CA HIS A 439 24.53 5.89 -31.36
C HIS A 439 25.40 5.78 -30.10
N TYR A 440 24.82 5.47 -28.95
CA TYR A 440 25.58 5.24 -27.72
C TYR A 440 26.55 4.06 -27.85
N MET A 441 26.12 2.97 -28.49
CA MET A 441 26.99 1.80 -28.73
C MET A 441 28.19 2.14 -29.66
N GLU A 442 28.01 3.05 -30.61
CA GLU A 442 29.10 3.48 -31.49
C GLU A 442 30.09 4.42 -30.81
N THR A 443 29.62 5.28 -29.91
CA THR A 443 30.42 6.35 -29.31
C THR A 443 31.03 5.97 -27.95
N THR A 444 30.53 4.93 -27.29
CA THR A 444 30.96 4.52 -25.95
C THR A 444 32.41 3.98 -25.95
N VAL A 445 33.08 4.19 -24.84
CA VAL A 445 34.36 3.51 -24.51
C VAL A 445 34.13 2.15 -23.83
N GLY A 446 32.95 1.89 -23.28
CA GLY A 446 32.63 0.69 -22.50
C GLY A 446 32.69 -0.62 -23.32
N ILE A 447 32.55 -0.53 -24.64
CA ILE A 447 32.65 -1.68 -25.53
C ILE A 447 34.00 -2.37 -25.52
N VAL A 448 35.04 -1.67 -25.07
CA VAL A 448 36.43 -2.21 -25.01
C VAL A 448 36.49 -3.49 -24.18
N THR A 449 35.67 -3.62 -23.15
CA THR A 449 35.63 -4.82 -22.29
C THR A 449 35.18 -6.05 -23.07
N ALA A 450 34.25 -5.92 -24.02
CA ALA A 450 33.82 -7.01 -24.88
C ALA A 450 34.86 -7.42 -25.91
N LEU A 451 35.88 -6.58 -26.14
CA LEU A 451 36.97 -6.82 -27.06
C LEU A 451 38.17 -7.54 -26.39
N ASN A 452 38.25 -7.55 -25.06
CA ASN A 452 39.37 -8.17 -24.31
C ASN A 452 39.64 -9.63 -24.72
N PRO A 453 38.67 -10.51 -24.95
CA PRO A 453 38.94 -11.89 -25.37
C PRO A 453 39.63 -11.99 -26.73
N VAL A 454 39.47 -11.00 -27.60
CA VAL A 454 40.02 -10.98 -28.98
C VAL A 454 41.32 -10.19 -29.06
N LEU A 455 41.41 -9.06 -28.37
CA LEU A 455 42.54 -8.13 -28.48
C LEU A 455 43.58 -8.26 -27.33
N GLY A 456 43.18 -8.83 -26.20
CA GLY A 456 43.93 -8.81 -24.97
C GLY A 456 43.78 -7.49 -24.20
N TYR A 457 44.15 -7.52 -22.91
CA TYR A 457 43.95 -6.40 -21.98
C TYR A 457 44.78 -5.16 -22.36
N ASP A 458 46.08 -5.34 -22.73
CA ASP A 458 46.98 -4.22 -23.02
C ASP A 458 46.51 -3.41 -24.22
N LYS A 459 46.17 -4.09 -25.33
CA LYS A 459 45.70 -3.45 -26.54
C LYS A 459 44.33 -2.79 -26.37
N SER A 460 43.49 -3.39 -25.56
CA SER A 460 42.18 -2.80 -25.14
C SER A 460 42.39 -1.53 -24.32
N THR A 461 43.41 -1.51 -23.43
CA THR A 461 43.75 -0.32 -22.64
C THR A 461 44.29 0.81 -23.51
N GLU A 462 45.13 0.50 -24.52
CA GLU A 462 45.63 1.48 -25.50
C GLU A 462 44.50 2.11 -26.29
N LEU A 463 43.53 1.29 -26.75
CA LEU A 463 42.34 1.79 -27.48
C LEU A 463 41.46 2.66 -26.60
N ALA A 464 41.24 2.29 -25.35
CA ALA A 464 40.47 3.09 -24.41
C ALA A 464 41.11 4.46 -24.16
N ARG A 465 42.43 4.51 -24.00
CA ARG A 465 43.20 5.77 -23.85
C ARG A 465 43.06 6.64 -25.09
N GLU A 466 43.25 6.09 -26.27
CA GLU A 466 43.15 6.82 -27.53
C GLU A 466 41.70 7.36 -27.74
N ALA A 467 40.68 6.57 -27.39
CA ALA A 467 39.31 7.01 -27.45
C ALA A 467 39.05 8.21 -26.53
N TYR A 468 39.60 8.14 -25.32
CA TYR A 468 39.47 9.23 -24.35
C TYR A 468 40.20 10.50 -24.81
N GLU A 469 41.44 10.39 -25.35
CA GLU A 469 42.25 11.53 -25.81
C GLU A 469 41.70 12.15 -27.10
N SER A 470 41.20 11.34 -28.04
CA SER A 470 40.70 11.82 -29.33
C SER A 470 39.23 12.20 -29.33
N GLY A 471 38.44 11.80 -28.32
CA GLY A 471 37.01 11.96 -28.27
C GLY A 471 36.23 11.06 -29.25
N LYS A 472 36.92 10.08 -29.89
CA LYS A 472 36.34 9.11 -30.82
C LYS A 472 35.79 7.90 -30.08
N GLY A 473 34.75 7.27 -30.64
CA GLY A 473 34.27 5.97 -30.18
C GLY A 473 35.27 4.84 -30.46
N ILE A 474 35.29 3.81 -29.62
CA ILE A 474 36.17 2.64 -29.79
C ILE A 474 35.96 1.98 -31.15
N LEU A 475 34.73 1.82 -31.60
CA LEU A 475 34.44 1.20 -32.90
C LEU A 475 34.94 2.04 -34.07
N GLU A 476 34.88 3.37 -33.98
CA GLU A 476 35.42 4.27 -34.98
C GLU A 476 36.94 4.07 -35.12
N ILE A 477 37.66 4.05 -33.99
CA ILE A 477 39.14 3.81 -33.98
C ILE A 477 39.48 2.43 -34.55
N ILE A 478 38.74 1.38 -34.19
CA ILE A 478 38.92 0.02 -34.69
C ILE A 478 38.76 -0.04 -36.21
N ARG A 479 37.76 0.65 -36.78
CA ARG A 479 37.52 0.76 -38.21
C ARG A 479 38.63 1.54 -38.92
N GLU A 480 39.03 2.70 -38.40
CA GLU A 480 40.11 3.51 -38.96
C GLU A 480 41.44 2.75 -39.00
N LYS A 481 41.78 2.04 -37.93
CA LYS A 481 43.01 1.25 -37.82
C LYS A 481 42.91 -0.15 -38.44
N LYS A 482 41.74 -0.52 -38.93
CA LYS A 482 41.44 -1.85 -39.51
C LYS A 482 41.82 -3.00 -38.57
N ILE A 483 41.62 -2.84 -37.29
CA ILE A 483 41.93 -3.82 -36.24
C ILE A 483 41.02 -5.05 -36.34
N LEU A 484 39.73 -4.83 -36.59
CA LEU A 484 38.73 -5.86 -36.81
C LEU A 484 37.94 -5.57 -38.10
N THR A 485 37.42 -6.62 -38.71
CA THR A 485 36.52 -6.51 -39.84
C THR A 485 35.08 -6.22 -39.35
N GLU A 486 34.20 -5.67 -40.19
CA GLU A 486 32.79 -5.45 -39.83
C GLU A 486 32.07 -6.75 -39.44
N ALA A 487 32.47 -7.90 -40.03
CA ALA A 487 31.92 -9.20 -39.66
C ALA A 487 32.28 -9.57 -38.21
N GLN A 488 33.54 -9.32 -37.80
CA GLN A 488 34.01 -9.57 -36.43
C GLN A 488 33.36 -8.60 -35.44
N ILE A 489 33.20 -7.32 -35.80
CA ILE A 489 32.49 -6.33 -34.96
C ILE A 489 31.03 -6.78 -34.76
N LYS A 490 30.36 -7.16 -35.84
CA LYS A 490 28.97 -7.63 -35.78
C LYS A 490 28.82 -8.89 -34.93
N GLU A 491 29.76 -9.81 -35.01
CA GLU A 491 29.77 -11.03 -34.21
C GLU A 491 30.00 -10.75 -32.73
N LEU A 492 30.90 -9.84 -32.39
CA LEU A 492 31.14 -9.41 -31.00
C LEU A 492 29.95 -8.69 -30.36
N LEU A 493 29.21 -7.95 -31.17
CA LEU A 493 28.03 -7.21 -30.75
C LEU A 493 26.70 -7.96 -30.99
N ASP A 494 26.78 -9.25 -31.29
CA ASP A 494 25.59 -10.09 -31.49
C ASP A 494 24.73 -10.07 -30.22
N PRO A 495 23.44 -9.62 -30.31
CA PRO A 495 22.56 -9.53 -29.16
C PRO A 495 22.35 -10.88 -28.46
N ALA A 496 22.37 -11.99 -29.18
CA ALA A 496 22.22 -13.31 -28.59
C ALA A 496 23.42 -13.69 -27.72
N LYS A 497 24.64 -13.37 -28.16
CA LYS A 497 25.86 -13.56 -27.38
C LYS A 497 25.91 -12.64 -26.17
N LEU A 498 25.58 -11.35 -26.34
CA LEU A 498 25.54 -10.37 -25.26
C LEU A 498 24.47 -10.70 -24.22
N ALA A 499 23.29 -11.19 -24.64
CA ALA A 499 22.21 -11.64 -23.77
C ALA A 499 22.47 -13.00 -23.10
N GLY A 500 23.56 -13.69 -23.50
CA GLY A 500 23.85 -15.04 -23.00
C GLY A 500 22.82 -16.10 -23.43
N LEU A 501 22.09 -15.84 -24.52
CA LEU A 501 21.07 -16.75 -25.05
C LEU A 501 21.67 -18.02 -25.66
N ASP A 502 22.95 -17.96 -26.05
CA ASP A 502 23.68 -19.11 -26.61
C ASP A 502 24.16 -20.13 -25.55
N LYS A 503 24.24 -19.70 -24.27
CA LYS A 503 24.74 -20.58 -23.19
C LYS A 503 23.78 -21.73 -22.83
N GLY A 504 22.58 -21.75 -23.40
CA GLY A 504 21.59 -22.84 -23.23
C GLY A 504 21.75 -24.01 -24.20
N LYS A 505 22.56 -23.88 -25.28
CA LYS A 505 22.75 -24.91 -26.29
C LYS A 505 23.93 -25.86 -26.02
N ASP A 506 24.86 -25.46 -25.12
CA ASP A 506 26.06 -26.25 -24.79
C ASP A 506 25.94 -27.14 -23.53
N LYS A 507 24.72 -27.38 -23.03
CA LYS A 507 24.49 -28.28 -21.87
C LYS A 507 23.70 -29.52 -22.19
N THR A 508 23.83 -30.03 -23.41
CA THR A 508 23.40 -31.37 -23.77
C THR A 508 24.49 -32.05 -24.62
N ASP A 509 25.51 -32.50 -23.94
CA ASP A 509 26.35 -33.66 -24.28
C ASP A 509 26.97 -34.22 -22.97
#